data_f1cf90fd118ed4fc9da2d54460b3b52d
#
_entry.id   f1cf90fd118ed4fc9da2d54460b3b52d
#
_cell.length_a   1.000
_cell.length_b   1.000
_cell.length_c   1.000
_cell.angle_alpha   90.00
_cell.angle_beta   90.00
_cell.angle_gamma   90.00
#
_symmetry.space_group_name_H-M   'P 1'
#
loop_
_entity.id
_entity.type
_entity.pdbx_description
1 polymer ?
#
loop_
_entity_poly.entity_id
_entity_poly.type
_entity_poly.pdbx_seq_one_letter_code
_entity_poly.pdbx_strand_id
1 'polypeptide(L)'
;KSKDFHDYWDHMPMIHNYSEAIGKHEAIFTKHFADMGYKWDVSVNVDELRNYSGYPLMMCPTKLIKEYRCPIFKRRSFFHDKDDYLRNTTGESVTELYNYIKNETDYNEDFIWEAILRDYHQSDIVKNMNLTYIMPSKVKYQNTFKSKIALVIHLYFPDLLEENKHYIESMPKDADIYITTNTQEKKQAIEKAYKDLQYNHLEVRIIENRGRDVSSLLVGVKDVIMNYDLVCFAHDKKTAQVKPGTSGASFAYKCFENTLSNNNYVENIISTFEQNPRLGLLTPPEPNHDAFFPTCGFEWGPNFDNTKKLADELGLTVPMSAYKSPVAPLGTMFWFRPKAMQPLYAKDWEYNDFPPEPNGIDGSLLHAIERIYPFIVQQAGYYPAVAMTEEFAAIEYQNLHHYVQGYNRVMVGNGVGPYYKQMMGEMNYIMVMQHSCKYLIKKLIKNILKKIFPLSFLKAVKKKVKKEDK
;
A
#
# COMPACT_ATOMS: atom_id res chain seq x y z
N LYS A 1 10.16 -35.18 31.89
CA LYS A 1 10.39 -35.29 30.46
C LYS A 1 9.96 -36.70 30.07
N SER A 2 8.78 -36.84 29.46
CA SER A 2 8.21 -38.15 29.12
C SER A 2 8.88 -38.72 27.87
N LYS A 3 9.08 -40.04 27.83
CA LYS A 3 9.55 -40.72 26.62
C LYS A 3 8.60 -40.53 25.48
N ASP A 4 7.28 -40.64 25.74
CA ASP A 4 6.25 -40.48 24.70
C ASP A 4 6.25 -39.08 24.06
N PHE A 5 6.59 -38.04 24.83
CA PHE A 5 6.73 -36.67 24.32
C PHE A 5 7.93 -36.55 23.36
N HIS A 6 9.07 -37.15 23.71
CA HIS A 6 10.22 -37.18 22.80
C HIS A 6 9.96 -38.02 21.57
N ASP A 7 9.38 -39.22 21.72
CA ASP A 7 9.02 -40.10 20.61
C ASP A 7 8.05 -39.41 19.63
N TYR A 8 7.09 -38.61 20.12
CA TYR A 8 6.17 -37.85 19.29
C TYR A 8 6.91 -36.87 18.38
N TRP A 9 7.84 -36.10 18.93
CA TRP A 9 8.59 -35.10 18.17
C TRP A 9 9.64 -35.73 17.26
N ASP A 10 10.32 -36.78 17.70
CA ASP A 10 11.36 -37.46 16.94
C ASP A 10 10.79 -38.20 15.70
N HIS A 11 9.55 -38.65 15.79
CA HIS A 11 8.87 -39.32 14.69
C HIS A 11 7.88 -38.46 13.91
N MET A 12 7.77 -37.16 14.24
CA MET A 12 6.89 -36.23 13.54
C MET A 12 7.38 -36.00 12.09
N PRO A 13 6.57 -36.32 11.06
CA PRO A 13 6.98 -36.12 9.69
C PRO A 13 7.07 -34.63 9.36
N MET A 14 8.01 -34.26 8.48
CA MET A 14 8.06 -32.92 7.92
C MET A 14 6.85 -32.68 7.00
N ILE A 15 6.04 -31.70 7.35
CA ILE A 15 4.83 -31.33 6.62
C ILE A 15 5.02 -29.94 6.01
N HIS A 16 4.95 -29.85 4.68
CA HIS A 16 5.13 -28.59 3.94
C HIS A 16 3.85 -27.74 3.83
N ASN A 17 2.68 -28.35 4.07
CA ASN A 17 1.40 -27.64 4.05
C ASN A 17 0.97 -27.30 5.49
N TYR A 18 0.83 -26.00 5.76
CA TYR A 18 0.50 -25.52 7.11
C TYR A 18 -0.89 -26.00 7.60
N SER A 19 -1.90 -26.08 6.72
CA SER A 19 -3.25 -26.55 7.09
C SER A 19 -3.22 -28.03 7.47
N GLU A 20 -2.41 -28.81 6.78
CA GLU A 20 -2.18 -30.23 7.10
C GLU A 20 -1.44 -30.38 8.44
N ALA A 21 -0.43 -29.54 8.69
CA ALA A 21 0.29 -29.53 9.97
C ALA A 21 -0.64 -29.17 11.14
N ILE A 22 -1.50 -28.17 10.98
CA ILE A 22 -2.52 -27.81 11.97
C ILE A 22 -3.44 -29.01 12.26
N GLY A 23 -4.02 -29.62 11.22
CA GLY A 23 -4.97 -30.73 11.37
C GLY A 23 -4.36 -32.00 11.96
N LYS A 24 -3.12 -32.34 11.59
CA LYS A 24 -2.44 -33.57 12.03
C LYS A 24 -1.73 -33.45 13.38
N HIS A 25 -1.34 -32.25 13.78
CA HIS A 25 -0.52 -32.03 14.98
C HIS A 25 -1.12 -30.98 15.91
N GLU A 26 -1.25 -29.72 15.51
CA GLU A 26 -1.65 -28.64 16.40
C GLU A 26 -3.04 -28.88 17.01
N ALA A 27 -4.04 -29.22 16.19
CA ALA A 27 -5.41 -29.38 16.63
C ALA A 27 -5.64 -30.63 17.51
N ILE A 28 -4.80 -31.66 17.37
CA ILE A 28 -4.98 -32.93 18.07
C ILE A 28 -3.93 -33.17 19.17
N PHE A 29 -2.92 -32.31 19.30
CA PHE A 29 -1.78 -32.49 20.22
C PHE A 29 -2.24 -32.75 21.66
N THR A 30 -3.06 -31.87 22.22
CA THR A 30 -3.55 -32.04 23.60
C THR A 30 -4.38 -33.32 23.75
N LYS A 31 -5.25 -33.60 22.78
CA LYS A 31 -6.07 -34.82 22.82
C LYS A 31 -5.20 -36.09 22.75
N HIS A 32 -4.18 -36.11 21.90
CA HIS A 32 -3.24 -37.23 21.77
C HIS A 32 -2.62 -37.63 23.12
N PHE A 33 -2.08 -36.66 23.85
CA PHE A 33 -1.48 -36.96 25.15
C PHE A 33 -2.52 -37.20 26.27
N ALA A 34 -3.68 -36.54 26.21
CA ALA A 34 -4.78 -36.83 27.13
C ALA A 34 -5.29 -38.31 27.00
N ASP A 35 -5.43 -38.80 25.77
CA ASP A 35 -5.82 -40.19 25.49
C ASP A 35 -4.80 -41.21 26.02
N MET A 36 -3.52 -40.80 26.16
CA MET A 36 -2.46 -41.62 26.78
C MET A 36 -2.45 -41.49 28.31
N GLY A 37 -3.38 -40.75 28.91
CA GLY A 37 -3.51 -40.57 30.36
C GLY A 37 -2.70 -39.42 30.93
N TYR A 38 -2.09 -38.57 30.13
CA TYR A 38 -1.40 -37.37 30.62
C TYR A 38 -2.38 -36.32 31.04
N LYS A 39 -2.11 -35.66 32.15
CA LYS A 39 -2.81 -34.45 32.60
C LYS A 39 -2.31 -33.27 31.80
N TRP A 40 -3.21 -32.39 31.43
CA TRP A 40 -2.90 -31.15 30.73
C TRP A 40 -3.61 -29.98 31.39
N ASP A 41 -3.04 -28.80 31.16
CA ASP A 41 -3.60 -27.52 31.59
C ASP A 41 -3.22 -26.47 30.54
N VAL A 42 -3.86 -25.30 30.59
CA VAL A 42 -3.62 -24.18 29.70
C VAL A 42 -3.06 -23.01 30.51
N SER A 43 -2.04 -22.34 29.99
CA SER A 43 -1.48 -21.15 30.63
C SER A 43 -2.44 -19.97 30.66
N VAL A 44 -3.41 -19.94 29.73
CA VAL A 44 -4.42 -18.90 29.62
C VAL A 44 -5.79 -19.56 29.40
N ASN A 45 -6.65 -19.48 30.42
CA ASN A 45 -8.03 -19.93 30.29
C ASN A 45 -8.86 -18.84 29.60
N VAL A 46 -9.43 -19.16 28.45
CA VAL A 46 -10.25 -18.24 27.63
C VAL A 46 -11.75 -18.59 27.67
N ASP A 47 -12.19 -19.46 28.59
CA ASP A 47 -13.59 -19.88 28.66
C ASP A 47 -14.55 -18.68 28.83
N GLU A 48 -14.17 -17.68 29.58
CA GLU A 48 -14.92 -16.43 29.74
C GLU A 48 -15.08 -15.62 28.43
N LEU A 49 -14.17 -15.83 27.48
CA LEU A 49 -14.18 -15.14 26.20
C LEU A 49 -14.95 -15.90 25.09
N ARG A 50 -15.51 -17.09 25.37
CA ARG A 50 -16.19 -17.92 24.34
C ARG A 50 -17.36 -17.18 23.67
N ASN A 51 -18.11 -16.37 24.43
CA ASN A 51 -19.20 -15.55 23.90
C ASN A 51 -18.73 -14.18 23.35
N TYR A 52 -17.50 -13.78 23.67
CA TYR A 52 -16.92 -12.51 23.24
C TYR A 52 -16.20 -12.65 21.89
N SER A 53 -15.44 -13.71 21.69
CA SER A 53 -14.69 -13.94 20.45
C SER A 53 -14.52 -15.43 20.16
N GLY A 54 -14.77 -15.82 18.93
CA GLY A 54 -14.46 -17.18 18.43
C GLY A 54 -12.96 -17.43 18.26
N TYR A 55 -12.15 -16.37 18.18
CA TYR A 55 -10.69 -16.46 18.02
C TYR A 55 -9.97 -15.32 18.76
N PRO A 56 -9.89 -15.38 20.11
CA PRO A 56 -9.34 -14.30 20.93
C PRO A 56 -7.92 -13.88 20.56
N LEU A 57 -7.02 -14.81 20.21
CA LEU A 57 -5.64 -14.53 19.81
C LEU A 57 -5.52 -13.63 18.57
N MET A 58 -6.56 -13.54 17.76
CA MET A 58 -6.59 -12.67 16.57
C MET A 58 -7.44 -11.42 16.79
N MET A 59 -8.59 -11.57 17.44
CA MET A 59 -9.60 -10.52 17.50
C MET A 59 -9.43 -9.59 18.71
N CYS A 60 -8.86 -10.08 19.81
CA CYS A 60 -8.58 -9.28 21.01
C CYS A 60 -7.24 -9.63 21.67
N PRO A 61 -6.12 -9.63 20.90
CA PRO A 61 -4.81 -10.05 21.41
C PRO A 61 -4.30 -9.17 22.55
N THR A 62 -4.53 -7.87 22.50
CA THR A 62 -4.16 -6.91 23.56
C THR A 62 -4.81 -7.28 24.88
N LYS A 63 -6.11 -7.59 24.87
CA LYS A 63 -6.84 -8.04 26.05
C LYS A 63 -6.23 -9.32 26.65
N LEU A 64 -5.87 -10.28 25.80
CA LEU A 64 -5.23 -11.52 26.26
C LEU A 64 -3.88 -11.27 26.93
N ILE A 65 -3.03 -10.41 26.37
CA ILE A 65 -1.75 -10.09 26.95
C ILE A 65 -1.91 -9.33 28.25
N LYS A 66 -2.72 -8.27 28.25
CA LYS A 66 -2.88 -7.34 29.36
C LYS A 66 -3.61 -7.94 30.56
N GLU A 67 -4.74 -8.59 30.32
CA GLU A 67 -5.64 -9.06 31.39
C GLU A 67 -5.42 -10.52 31.74
N TYR A 68 -5.12 -11.37 30.75
CA TYR A 68 -4.93 -12.82 30.94
C TYR A 68 -3.46 -13.23 30.97
N ARG A 69 -2.53 -12.26 30.86
CA ARG A 69 -1.08 -12.50 30.90
C ARG A 69 -0.62 -13.52 29.84
N CYS A 70 -1.26 -13.55 28.67
CA CYS A 70 -0.86 -14.39 27.56
C CYS A 70 0.59 -14.01 27.12
N PRO A 71 1.53 -14.96 27.13
CA PRO A 71 2.92 -14.63 26.83
C PRO A 71 3.24 -14.55 25.33
N ILE A 72 2.24 -14.70 24.47
CA ILE A 72 2.41 -14.73 23.02
C ILE A 72 1.37 -13.88 22.31
N PHE A 73 1.73 -13.38 21.14
CA PHE A 73 0.82 -12.87 20.13
C PHE A 73 1.10 -13.52 18.76
N LYS A 74 0.14 -13.50 17.89
CA LYS A 74 0.29 -14.08 16.55
C LYS A 74 0.92 -13.06 15.59
N ARG A 75 2.07 -13.37 14.98
CA ARG A 75 2.64 -12.59 13.87
C ARG A 75 1.61 -12.33 12.77
N ARG A 76 0.74 -13.30 12.51
CA ARG A 76 -0.34 -13.21 11.53
C ARG A 76 -1.28 -12.02 11.77
N SER A 77 -1.39 -11.48 12.98
CA SER A 77 -2.20 -10.29 13.26
C SER A 77 -1.86 -9.12 12.34
N PHE A 78 -0.60 -8.94 11.96
CA PHE A 78 -0.15 -7.79 11.19
C PHE A 78 -0.35 -7.90 9.66
N PHE A 79 -0.79 -9.04 9.15
CA PHE A 79 -0.98 -9.29 7.69
C PHE A 79 -2.17 -10.19 7.36
N HIS A 80 -3.01 -10.48 8.33
CA HIS A 80 -4.19 -11.34 8.14
C HIS A 80 -5.19 -10.71 7.18
N ASP A 81 -6.10 -11.51 6.68
CA ASP A 81 -7.22 -11.08 5.84
C ASP A 81 -8.02 -9.97 6.55
N LYS A 82 -8.04 -8.78 5.96
CA LYS A 82 -8.76 -7.62 6.51
C LYS A 82 -10.26 -7.89 6.63
N ASP A 83 -10.83 -8.65 5.68
CA ASP A 83 -12.25 -9.02 5.72
C ASP A 83 -12.58 -9.85 6.96
N ASP A 84 -11.66 -10.68 7.43
CA ASP A 84 -11.87 -11.45 8.65
C ASP A 84 -11.90 -10.56 9.90
N TYR A 85 -11.04 -9.54 9.97
CA TYR A 85 -11.13 -8.54 11.03
C TYR A 85 -12.45 -7.78 10.98
N LEU A 86 -12.84 -7.27 9.81
CA LEU A 86 -14.06 -6.47 9.64
C LEU A 86 -15.36 -7.26 9.85
N ARG A 87 -15.27 -8.58 9.95
CA ARG A 87 -16.40 -9.43 10.37
C ARG A 87 -16.64 -9.38 11.86
N ASN A 88 -15.62 -9.11 12.64
CA ASN A 88 -15.63 -9.29 14.09
C ASN A 88 -15.32 -8.00 14.84
N THR A 89 -14.63 -7.05 14.20
CA THR A 89 -14.16 -5.78 14.79
C THR A 89 -14.31 -4.64 13.78
N THR A 90 -13.92 -3.43 14.13
CA THR A 90 -13.76 -2.30 13.18
C THR A 90 -12.37 -2.24 12.58
N GLY A 91 -11.49 -3.22 12.87
CA GLY A 91 -10.11 -3.29 12.39
C GLY A 91 -9.09 -2.63 13.31
N GLU A 92 -9.50 -2.24 14.53
CA GLU A 92 -8.68 -1.57 15.54
C GLU A 92 -7.69 -2.50 16.23
N SER A 93 -8.00 -3.79 16.35
CA SER A 93 -7.29 -4.75 17.20
C SER A 93 -5.79 -4.87 16.88
N VAL A 94 -5.39 -4.66 15.64
CA VAL A 94 -3.98 -4.73 15.20
C VAL A 94 -3.21 -3.50 15.67
N THR A 95 -3.80 -2.32 15.50
CA THR A 95 -3.20 -1.05 15.96
C THR A 95 -3.09 -1.02 17.49
N GLU A 96 -4.12 -1.49 18.21
CA GLU A 96 -4.07 -1.64 19.66
C GLU A 96 -2.95 -2.57 20.10
N LEU A 97 -2.82 -3.73 19.46
CA LEU A 97 -1.76 -4.68 19.76
C LEU A 97 -0.38 -4.06 19.55
N TYR A 98 -0.15 -3.44 18.39
CA TYR A 98 1.13 -2.84 18.08
C TYR A 98 1.50 -1.72 19.06
N ASN A 99 0.56 -0.82 19.36
CA ASN A 99 0.77 0.27 20.30
C ASN A 99 1.04 -0.24 21.72
N TYR A 100 0.34 -1.28 22.17
CA TYR A 100 0.59 -1.91 23.45
C TYR A 100 1.99 -2.52 23.52
N ILE A 101 2.38 -3.28 22.50
CA ILE A 101 3.73 -3.88 22.44
C ILE A 101 4.80 -2.78 22.48
N LYS A 102 4.66 -1.74 21.66
CA LYS A 102 5.65 -0.66 21.54
C LYS A 102 5.79 0.18 22.82
N ASN A 103 4.67 0.49 23.48
CA ASN A 103 4.66 1.48 24.56
C ASN A 103 4.64 0.87 25.97
N GLU A 104 4.19 -0.37 26.12
CA GLU A 104 3.88 -0.98 27.41
C GLU A 104 4.66 -2.28 27.67
N THR A 105 5.59 -2.67 26.77
CA THR A 105 6.41 -3.88 26.93
C THR A 105 7.85 -3.63 26.53
N ASP A 106 8.74 -4.54 26.95
CA ASP A 106 10.17 -4.55 26.57
C ASP A 106 10.42 -5.27 25.23
N TYR A 107 9.36 -5.63 24.51
CA TYR A 107 9.52 -6.35 23.24
C TYR A 107 10.04 -5.40 22.16
N ASN A 108 11.10 -5.82 21.46
CA ASN A 108 11.64 -5.06 20.35
C ASN A 108 10.73 -5.18 19.12
N GLU A 109 9.96 -4.12 18.83
CA GLU A 109 9.04 -4.06 17.70
C GLU A 109 9.73 -4.19 16.33
N ASP A 110 11.03 -3.95 16.25
CA ASP A 110 11.78 -4.15 15.00
C ASP A 110 11.69 -5.58 14.48
N PHE A 111 11.58 -6.58 15.37
CA PHE A 111 11.37 -7.98 14.95
C PHE A 111 10.04 -8.19 14.23
N ILE A 112 9.01 -7.41 14.58
CA ILE A 112 7.73 -7.44 13.85
C ILE A 112 7.97 -6.91 12.44
N TRP A 113 8.55 -5.70 12.32
CA TRP A 113 8.78 -5.05 11.03
C TRP A 113 9.69 -5.87 10.12
N GLU A 114 10.80 -6.39 10.61
CA GLU A 114 11.71 -7.25 9.84
C GLU A 114 11.02 -8.48 9.27
N ALA A 115 10.17 -9.13 10.06
CA ALA A 115 9.45 -10.31 9.63
C ALA A 115 8.36 -9.97 8.59
N ILE A 116 7.54 -8.94 8.85
CA ILE A 116 6.41 -8.65 7.95
C ILE A 116 6.83 -8.00 6.64
N LEU A 117 7.84 -7.12 6.66
CA LEU A 117 8.34 -6.46 5.45
C LEU A 117 9.05 -7.44 4.52
N ARG A 118 9.72 -8.47 5.05
CA ARG A 118 10.36 -9.50 4.23
C ARG A 118 9.36 -10.44 3.56
N ASP A 119 8.33 -10.88 4.29
CA ASP A 119 7.53 -12.05 3.93
C ASP A 119 6.15 -11.69 3.34
N TYR A 120 5.67 -10.46 3.49
CA TYR A 120 4.28 -10.10 3.14
C TYR A 120 4.19 -8.89 2.22
N HIS A 121 3.12 -8.85 1.44
CA HIS A 121 2.87 -7.76 0.50
C HIS A 121 2.57 -6.45 1.26
N GLN A 122 3.17 -5.36 0.84
CA GLN A 122 3.11 -4.07 1.52
C GLN A 122 1.66 -3.55 1.70
N SER A 123 0.75 -3.83 0.76
CA SER A 123 -0.65 -3.41 0.91
C SER A 123 -1.40 -4.13 2.04
N ASP A 124 -1.05 -5.38 2.34
CA ASP A 124 -1.65 -6.10 3.47
C ASP A 124 -1.17 -5.48 4.80
N ILE A 125 0.11 -5.13 4.86
CA ILE A 125 0.69 -4.46 6.02
C ILE A 125 0.03 -3.10 6.24
N VAL A 126 -0.05 -2.27 5.20
CA VAL A 126 -0.66 -0.94 5.26
C VAL A 126 -2.12 -1.01 5.72
N LYS A 127 -2.90 -1.93 5.16
CA LYS A 127 -4.32 -2.13 5.53
C LYS A 127 -4.50 -2.60 6.96
N ASN A 128 -3.69 -3.56 7.43
CA ASN A 128 -3.85 -4.12 8.77
C ASN A 128 -3.30 -3.21 9.86
N MET A 129 -2.16 -2.58 9.61
CA MET A 129 -1.55 -1.62 10.53
C MET A 129 -2.19 -0.23 10.49
N ASN A 130 -3.21 -0.03 9.62
CA ASN A 130 -3.89 1.25 9.42
C ASN A 130 -2.90 2.41 9.15
N LEU A 131 -1.92 2.19 8.26
CA LEU A 131 -0.84 3.13 7.95
C LEU A 131 -1.33 4.25 7.02
N THR A 132 -2.29 4.99 7.51
CA THR A 132 -2.79 6.23 6.90
C THR A 132 -2.67 7.35 7.92
N TYR A 133 -1.78 8.29 7.64
CA TYR A 133 -1.51 9.43 8.50
C TYR A 133 -2.38 10.62 8.10
N ILE A 134 -3.39 10.93 8.91
CA ILE A 134 -4.20 12.13 8.75
C ILE A 134 -3.63 13.17 9.71
N MET A 135 -3.11 14.26 9.16
CA MET A 135 -2.39 15.27 9.91
C MET A 135 -3.06 16.65 9.77
N PRO A 136 -3.10 17.44 10.86
CA PRO A 136 -3.67 18.77 10.81
C PRO A 136 -2.83 19.70 9.90
N SER A 137 -3.53 20.60 9.21
CA SER A 137 -2.91 21.67 8.40
C SER A 137 -2.92 23.04 9.11
N LYS A 138 -3.80 23.20 10.12
CA LYS A 138 -3.96 24.46 10.87
C LYS A 138 -3.08 24.57 12.10
N VAL A 139 -2.63 23.43 12.61
CA VAL A 139 -1.83 23.32 13.84
C VAL A 139 -0.63 22.43 13.56
N LYS A 140 0.56 22.83 14.03
CA LYS A 140 1.74 21.97 13.96
C LYS A 140 1.97 21.23 15.27
N TYR A 141 2.58 20.05 15.15
CA TYR A 141 3.06 19.31 16.31
C TYR A 141 4.18 20.09 17.02
N GLN A 142 4.20 20.05 18.34
CA GLN A 142 5.24 20.73 19.14
C GLN A 142 6.51 19.88 19.17
N ASN A 143 7.19 19.79 18.04
CA ASN A 143 8.46 19.06 17.93
C ASN A 143 9.53 19.92 17.27
N THR A 144 10.78 19.76 17.69
CA THR A 144 11.96 20.23 16.98
C THR A 144 12.51 19.06 16.17
N PHE A 145 12.52 19.17 14.87
CA PHE A 145 13.12 18.14 14.02
C PHE A 145 14.61 18.41 13.79
N LYS A 146 15.35 17.33 13.58
CA LYS A 146 16.80 17.34 13.35
C LYS A 146 17.17 16.89 11.94
N SER A 147 16.20 16.40 11.19
CA SER A 147 16.39 15.84 9.86
C SER A 147 16.84 16.93 8.89
N LYS A 148 17.84 16.63 8.08
CA LYS A 148 18.21 17.45 6.92
C LYS A 148 17.23 17.17 5.79
N ILE A 149 16.57 18.24 5.29
CA ILE A 149 15.39 18.14 4.44
C ILE A 149 15.66 18.81 3.10
N ALA A 150 15.17 18.19 2.02
CA ALA A 150 15.11 18.83 0.71
C ALA A 150 13.72 18.71 0.06
N LEU A 151 13.40 19.70 -0.77
CA LEU A 151 12.39 19.62 -1.80
C LEU A 151 13.08 19.49 -3.15
N VAL A 152 12.70 18.48 -3.92
CA VAL A 152 13.01 18.38 -5.35
C VAL A 152 11.72 18.60 -6.11
N ILE A 153 11.67 19.64 -6.95
CA ILE A 153 10.48 19.95 -7.74
C ILE A 153 10.82 20.14 -9.21
N HIS A 154 10.14 19.38 -10.09
CA HIS A 154 10.30 19.54 -11.54
C HIS A 154 9.27 20.50 -12.10
N LEU A 155 9.71 21.65 -12.64
CA LEU A 155 8.84 22.69 -13.20
C LEU A 155 9.04 22.78 -14.72
N TYR A 156 8.05 22.28 -15.45
CA TYR A 156 8.05 22.26 -16.91
C TYR A 156 7.20 23.38 -17.52
N PHE A 157 6.14 23.86 -16.82
CA PHE A 157 5.13 24.78 -17.32
C PHE A 157 5.26 26.18 -16.70
N PRO A 158 5.83 27.19 -17.41
CA PRO A 158 6.04 28.53 -16.86
C PRO A 158 4.76 29.25 -16.40
N ASP A 159 3.61 28.92 -16.95
CA ASP A 159 2.32 29.49 -16.59
C ASP A 159 1.74 28.97 -15.25
N LEU A 160 2.37 27.94 -14.64
CA LEU A 160 2.01 27.42 -13.33
C LEU A 160 2.95 27.90 -12.21
N LEU A 161 3.91 28.78 -12.48
CA LEU A 161 4.91 29.20 -11.50
C LEU A 161 4.30 29.88 -10.27
N GLU A 162 3.30 30.75 -10.43
CA GLU A 162 2.64 31.42 -9.31
C GLU A 162 1.88 30.43 -8.42
N GLU A 163 1.20 29.44 -9.02
CA GLU A 163 0.50 28.38 -8.29
C GLU A 163 1.50 27.51 -7.51
N ASN A 164 2.58 27.09 -8.17
CA ASN A 164 3.60 26.23 -7.54
C ASN A 164 4.41 26.97 -6.45
N LYS A 165 4.51 28.30 -6.50
CA LYS A 165 5.21 29.10 -5.49
C LYS A 165 4.63 28.86 -4.09
N HIS A 166 3.31 28.88 -3.96
CA HIS A 166 2.62 28.62 -2.71
C HIS A 166 3.05 27.26 -2.06
N TYR A 167 3.17 26.21 -2.87
CA TYR A 167 3.58 24.89 -2.39
C TYR A 167 5.08 24.85 -2.02
N ILE A 168 5.94 25.57 -2.75
CA ILE A 168 7.35 25.68 -2.38
C ILE A 168 7.49 26.44 -1.05
N GLU A 169 6.70 27.49 -0.83
CA GLU A 169 6.70 28.30 0.39
C GLU A 169 6.25 27.53 1.64
N SER A 170 5.62 26.35 1.47
CA SER A 170 5.26 25.49 2.59
C SER A 170 6.46 24.82 3.27
N MET A 171 7.61 24.76 2.59
CA MET A 171 8.82 24.15 3.14
C MET A 171 9.43 24.97 4.26
N PRO A 172 10.03 24.35 5.29
CA PRO A 172 10.83 25.03 6.30
C PRO A 172 11.97 25.86 5.67
N LYS A 173 12.31 26.99 6.26
CA LYS A 173 13.32 27.90 5.70
C LYS A 173 14.76 27.37 5.72
N ASP A 174 15.02 26.39 6.55
CA ASP A 174 16.29 25.65 6.63
C ASP A 174 16.36 24.46 5.67
N ALA A 175 15.29 24.17 4.91
CA ALA A 175 15.31 23.17 3.86
C ALA A 175 16.12 23.63 2.64
N ASP A 176 16.66 22.67 1.89
CA ASP A 176 17.30 22.89 0.59
C ASP A 176 16.29 22.64 -0.54
N ILE A 177 16.23 23.53 -1.53
CA ILE A 177 15.28 23.49 -2.63
C ILE A 177 16.02 23.28 -3.96
N TYR A 178 15.72 22.17 -4.62
CA TYR A 178 16.21 21.85 -5.96
C TYR A 178 15.06 21.91 -6.96
N ILE A 179 15.14 22.87 -7.88
CA ILE A 179 14.16 23.00 -8.95
C ILE A 179 14.80 22.51 -10.25
N THR A 180 14.15 21.64 -10.97
CA THR A 180 14.64 21.19 -12.28
C THR A 180 13.72 21.66 -13.39
N THR A 181 14.28 21.94 -14.54
CA THR A 181 13.58 22.31 -15.78
C THR A 181 14.40 21.90 -16.98
N ASN A 182 13.89 22.06 -18.22
CA ASN A 182 14.54 21.52 -19.39
C ASN A 182 15.12 22.55 -20.37
N THR A 183 14.93 23.86 -20.14
CA THR A 183 15.52 24.90 -21.02
C THR A 183 16.04 26.10 -20.23
N GLN A 184 16.94 26.86 -20.85
CA GLN A 184 17.51 28.06 -20.24
C GLN A 184 16.47 29.16 -20.04
N GLU A 185 15.50 29.29 -20.96
CA GLU A 185 14.43 30.29 -20.88
C GLU A 185 13.52 30.01 -19.68
N LYS A 186 13.16 28.72 -19.46
CA LYS A 186 12.37 28.32 -18.31
C LYS A 186 13.15 28.54 -17.01
N LYS A 187 14.45 28.21 -16.97
CA LYS A 187 15.31 28.49 -15.83
C LYS A 187 15.26 29.96 -15.46
N GLN A 188 15.47 30.86 -16.41
CA GLN A 188 15.39 32.30 -16.19
C GLN A 188 14.01 32.76 -15.70
N ALA A 189 12.94 32.18 -16.24
CA ALA A 189 11.58 32.46 -15.78
C ALA A 189 11.36 32.06 -14.32
N ILE A 190 11.84 30.87 -13.94
CA ILE A 190 11.77 30.34 -12.57
C ILE A 190 12.60 31.21 -11.61
N GLU A 191 13.85 31.50 -11.95
CA GLU A 191 14.74 32.34 -11.14
C GLU A 191 14.15 33.73 -10.93
N LYS A 192 13.51 34.30 -11.95
CA LYS A 192 12.81 35.58 -11.84
C LYS A 192 11.57 35.50 -10.94
N ALA A 193 10.74 34.46 -11.10
CA ALA A 193 9.50 34.28 -10.32
C ALA A 193 9.79 34.02 -8.83
N TYR A 194 10.89 33.35 -8.53
CA TYR A 194 11.23 32.90 -7.18
C TYR A 194 12.40 33.65 -6.53
N LYS A 195 12.82 34.76 -7.11
CA LYS A 195 13.94 35.58 -6.62
C LYS A 195 13.80 36.04 -5.16
N ASP A 196 12.58 36.15 -4.66
CA ASP A 196 12.27 36.60 -3.31
C ASP A 196 12.17 35.45 -2.29
N LEU A 197 12.25 34.20 -2.75
CA LEU A 197 12.27 33.05 -1.86
C LEU A 197 13.61 32.94 -1.13
N GLN A 198 13.54 32.79 0.19
CA GLN A 198 14.73 32.65 1.04
C GLN A 198 14.73 31.28 1.69
N TYR A 199 15.70 30.47 1.29
CA TYR A 199 15.97 29.13 1.82
C TYR A 199 17.45 28.98 2.14
N ASN A 200 17.83 27.95 2.89
CA ASN A 200 19.22 27.63 3.15
C ASN A 200 20.00 27.44 1.84
N HIS A 201 19.41 26.71 0.90
CA HIS A 201 19.90 26.55 -0.47
C HIS A 201 18.71 26.56 -1.44
N LEU A 202 18.83 27.27 -2.56
CA LEU A 202 17.89 27.20 -3.68
C LEU A 202 18.68 27.16 -4.98
N GLU A 203 18.51 26.09 -5.74
CA GLU A 203 19.20 25.86 -7.01
C GLU A 203 18.23 25.49 -8.12
N VAL A 204 18.37 26.11 -9.31
CA VAL A 204 17.63 25.74 -10.51
C VAL A 204 18.56 25.02 -11.47
N ARG A 205 18.29 23.77 -11.78
CA ARG A 205 19.07 22.89 -12.66
C ARG A 205 18.39 22.69 -14.00
N ILE A 206 19.17 22.69 -15.07
CA ILE A 206 18.70 22.29 -16.40
C ILE A 206 18.99 20.78 -16.55
N ILE A 207 17.98 20.03 -16.94
CA ILE A 207 18.05 18.58 -17.18
C ILE A 207 17.65 18.28 -18.63
N GLU A 208 18.01 17.10 -19.13
CA GLU A 208 17.56 16.65 -20.44
C GLU A 208 16.02 16.46 -20.46
N ASN A 209 15.41 16.78 -21.60
CA ASN A 209 13.97 16.54 -21.82
C ASN A 209 13.71 15.07 -22.15
N ARG A 210 14.07 14.17 -21.21
CA ARG A 210 13.94 12.73 -21.36
C ARG A 210 13.68 12.09 -20.01
N GLY A 211 12.59 11.31 -19.89
CA GLY A 211 12.21 10.69 -18.64
C GLY A 211 11.34 11.57 -17.71
N ARG A 212 10.92 12.75 -18.17
CA ARG A 212 9.99 13.67 -17.46
C ARG A 212 10.44 13.96 -16.03
N ASP A 213 9.47 13.97 -15.10
CA ASP A 213 9.65 14.11 -13.66
C ASP A 213 10.52 12.99 -13.05
N VAL A 214 10.40 11.75 -13.54
CA VAL A 214 11.17 10.61 -13.02
C VAL A 214 12.67 10.80 -13.19
N SER A 215 13.12 11.27 -14.35
CA SER A 215 14.56 11.55 -14.59
C SER A 215 15.07 12.74 -13.79
N SER A 216 14.18 13.69 -13.46
CA SER A 216 14.52 14.79 -12.55
C SER A 216 14.99 14.25 -11.21
N LEU A 217 14.26 13.27 -10.65
CA LEU A 217 14.61 12.65 -9.38
C LEU A 217 15.81 11.71 -9.48
N LEU A 218 15.81 10.82 -10.48
CA LEU A 218 16.79 9.72 -10.54
C LEU A 218 18.12 10.10 -11.19
N VAL A 219 18.15 11.17 -11.99
CA VAL A 219 19.36 11.67 -12.67
C VAL A 219 19.68 13.10 -12.30
N GLY A 220 18.70 13.99 -12.38
CA GLY A 220 18.90 15.43 -12.23
C GLY A 220 19.44 15.89 -10.88
N VAL A 221 19.16 15.13 -9.82
CA VAL A 221 19.61 15.42 -8.43
C VAL A 221 20.31 14.24 -7.77
N LYS A 222 20.71 13.21 -8.52
CA LYS A 222 21.32 11.98 -7.96
C LYS A 222 22.61 12.27 -7.16
N ASP A 223 23.33 13.30 -7.51
CA ASP A 223 24.57 13.74 -6.86
C ASP A 223 24.39 14.26 -5.44
N VAL A 224 23.19 14.74 -5.09
CA VAL A 224 22.92 15.39 -3.80
C VAL A 224 21.90 14.64 -2.95
N ILE A 225 21.04 13.83 -3.55
CA ILE A 225 19.85 13.27 -2.90
C ILE A 225 20.16 12.44 -1.65
N MET A 226 21.25 11.69 -1.65
CA MET A 226 21.65 10.84 -0.52
C MET A 226 22.23 11.61 0.67
N ASN A 227 22.42 12.93 0.55
CA ASN A 227 22.89 13.80 1.62
C ASN A 227 21.78 14.24 2.57
N TYR A 228 20.53 13.86 2.30
CA TYR A 228 19.34 14.24 3.07
C TYR A 228 18.77 13.07 3.86
N ASP A 229 18.11 13.42 4.96
CA ASP A 229 17.36 12.44 5.76
C ASP A 229 15.95 12.25 5.20
N LEU A 230 15.33 13.33 4.73
CA LEU A 230 13.99 13.36 4.15
C LEU A 230 13.96 14.21 2.89
N VAL A 231 13.23 13.76 1.91
CA VAL A 231 13.02 14.48 0.64
C VAL A 231 11.53 14.45 0.29
N CYS A 232 11.01 15.62 -0.08
CA CYS A 232 9.78 15.74 -0.83
C CYS A 232 10.10 15.79 -2.32
N PHE A 233 9.43 14.96 -3.11
CA PHE A 233 9.46 15.04 -4.56
C PHE A 233 8.11 15.49 -5.10
N ALA A 234 8.11 16.50 -5.97
CA ALA A 234 6.93 17.04 -6.62
C ALA A 234 7.22 17.48 -8.06
N HIS A 235 6.17 17.72 -8.82
CA HIS A 235 6.30 18.30 -10.16
C HIS A 235 5.03 19.07 -10.55
N ASP A 236 5.15 20.07 -11.43
CA ASP A 236 3.97 20.70 -12.00
C ASP A 236 3.20 19.75 -12.91
N LYS A 237 1.88 19.89 -12.96
CA LYS A 237 1.01 18.91 -13.60
C LYS A 237 -0.07 19.57 -14.44
N LYS A 238 -0.05 19.30 -15.76
CA LYS A 238 -1.17 19.59 -16.67
C LYS A 238 -1.73 18.28 -17.23
N THR A 239 -3.00 18.04 -16.96
CA THR A 239 -3.71 16.86 -17.49
C THR A 239 -4.58 17.26 -18.67
N ALA A 240 -3.96 17.80 -19.73
CA ALA A 240 -4.66 18.33 -20.91
C ALA A 240 -5.54 17.29 -21.62
N GLN A 241 -5.21 16.00 -21.49
CA GLN A 241 -5.93 14.87 -22.05
C GLN A 241 -7.22 14.54 -21.28
N VAL A 242 -7.38 15.00 -20.04
CA VAL A 242 -8.57 14.73 -19.21
C VAL A 242 -9.59 15.85 -19.42
N LYS A 243 -10.84 15.47 -19.70
CA LYS A 243 -11.94 16.40 -19.85
C LYS A 243 -13.11 15.99 -18.92
N PRO A 244 -13.74 16.93 -18.21
CA PRO A 244 -13.42 18.36 -18.18
C PRO A 244 -12.07 18.65 -17.52
N GLY A 245 -11.43 19.78 -17.80
CA GLY A 245 -10.12 20.14 -17.25
C GLY A 245 -10.08 20.23 -15.71
N THR A 246 -11.21 20.49 -15.06
CA THR A 246 -11.38 20.46 -13.61
C THR A 246 -11.06 19.10 -12.98
N SER A 247 -11.31 17.99 -13.66
CA SER A 247 -10.92 16.65 -13.20
C SER A 247 -9.40 16.52 -13.03
N GLY A 248 -8.66 17.00 -14.04
CA GLY A 248 -7.21 17.00 -13.99
C GLY A 248 -6.64 17.97 -12.95
N ALA A 249 -7.24 19.15 -12.79
CA ALA A 249 -6.88 20.10 -11.75
C ALA A 249 -7.11 19.51 -10.35
N SER A 250 -8.24 18.81 -10.14
CA SER A 250 -8.53 18.14 -8.87
C SER A 250 -7.53 17.01 -8.56
N PHE A 251 -7.02 16.32 -9.59
CA PHE A 251 -5.95 15.34 -9.39
C PHE A 251 -4.63 16.01 -8.95
N ALA A 252 -4.23 17.12 -9.57
CA ALA A 252 -3.06 17.89 -9.15
C ALA A 252 -3.24 18.43 -7.72
N TYR A 253 -4.40 19.02 -7.42
CA TYR A 253 -4.79 19.49 -6.08
C TYR A 253 -4.62 18.37 -5.03
N LYS A 254 -5.17 17.17 -5.28
CA LYS A 254 -5.01 16.01 -4.40
C LYS A 254 -3.53 15.71 -4.10
N CYS A 255 -2.67 15.71 -5.13
CA CYS A 255 -1.25 15.44 -4.95
C CYS A 255 -0.58 16.54 -4.10
N PHE A 256 -0.75 17.80 -4.45
CA PHE A 256 -0.11 18.91 -3.74
C PHE A 256 -0.63 19.08 -2.30
N GLU A 257 -1.96 19.03 -2.09
CA GLU A 257 -2.55 19.19 -0.76
C GLU A 257 -2.11 18.10 0.22
N ASN A 258 -1.79 16.91 -0.26
CA ASN A 258 -1.36 15.81 0.59
C ASN A 258 0.17 15.60 0.62
N THR A 259 0.93 16.54 0.03
CA THR A 259 2.40 16.59 0.11
C THR A 259 2.94 17.92 0.63
N LEU A 260 2.39 19.05 0.15
CA LEU A 260 2.94 20.39 0.35
C LEU A 260 1.87 21.44 0.73
N SER A 261 0.73 21.05 1.28
CA SER A 261 -0.42 21.93 1.57
C SER A 261 0.00 23.30 2.15
N ASN A 262 0.68 23.28 3.29
CA ASN A 262 1.22 24.46 3.96
C ASN A 262 2.33 24.09 4.95
N ASN A 263 2.98 25.09 5.54
CA ASN A 263 4.11 24.88 6.44
C ASN A 263 3.77 24.00 7.65
N ASN A 264 2.61 24.18 8.30
CA ASN A 264 2.23 23.34 9.44
C ASN A 264 2.12 21.87 9.05
N TYR A 265 1.49 21.58 7.91
CA TYR A 265 1.33 20.22 7.42
C TYR A 265 2.67 19.58 7.06
N VAL A 266 3.56 20.32 6.39
CA VAL A 266 4.91 19.85 6.04
C VAL A 266 5.73 19.55 7.31
N GLU A 267 5.70 20.42 8.32
CA GLU A 267 6.37 20.17 9.60
C GLU A 267 5.77 18.93 10.32
N ASN A 268 4.47 18.69 10.21
CA ASN A 268 3.81 17.49 10.74
C ASN A 268 4.23 16.23 10.00
N ILE A 269 4.43 16.28 8.68
CA ILE A 269 5.01 15.18 7.90
C ILE A 269 6.41 14.84 8.42
N ILE A 270 7.27 15.85 8.57
CA ILE A 270 8.65 15.66 9.05
C ILE A 270 8.65 15.01 10.45
N SER A 271 7.82 15.53 11.37
CA SER A 271 7.65 14.97 12.70
C SER A 271 7.16 13.51 12.65
N THR A 272 6.26 13.19 11.71
CA THR A 272 5.74 11.83 11.54
C THR A 272 6.84 10.87 11.10
N PHE A 273 7.71 11.29 10.19
CA PHE A 273 8.88 10.49 9.82
C PHE A 273 9.82 10.28 11.01
N GLU A 274 10.12 11.32 11.79
CA GLU A 274 11.03 11.20 12.93
C GLU A 274 10.50 10.26 14.03
N GLN A 275 9.19 10.31 14.28
CA GLN A 275 8.52 9.42 15.24
C GLN A 275 8.39 7.98 14.73
N ASN A 276 8.55 7.75 13.43
CA ASN A 276 8.40 6.45 12.79
C ASN A 276 9.66 6.10 11.96
N PRO A 277 10.73 5.60 12.59
CA PRO A 277 12.01 5.35 11.91
C PRO A 277 11.94 4.39 10.73
N ARG A 278 10.96 3.46 10.73
CA ARG A 278 10.71 2.50 9.63
C ARG A 278 9.79 3.02 8.53
N LEU A 279 9.25 4.24 8.65
CA LEU A 279 8.52 4.90 7.57
C LEU A 279 9.50 5.34 6.47
N GLY A 280 9.38 4.75 5.29
CA GLY A 280 10.28 5.02 4.16
C GLY A 280 9.68 5.86 3.04
N LEU A 281 8.38 5.74 2.84
CA LEU A 281 7.61 6.41 1.78
C LEU A 281 6.29 6.89 2.33
N LEU A 282 5.93 8.14 2.04
CA LEU A 282 4.63 8.72 2.38
C LEU A 282 4.01 9.31 1.11
N THR A 283 2.88 8.76 0.68
CA THR A 283 2.24 9.09 -0.59
C THR A 283 0.84 9.68 -0.37
N PRO A 284 0.37 10.59 -1.23
CA PRO A 284 -1.05 10.93 -1.30
C PRO A 284 -1.92 9.68 -1.53
N PRO A 285 -3.22 9.72 -1.20
CA PRO A 285 -4.14 8.66 -1.57
C PRO A 285 -4.25 8.52 -3.09
N GLU A 286 -4.69 7.37 -3.56
CA GLU A 286 -5.00 7.16 -4.98
C GLU A 286 -6.13 8.10 -5.45
N PRO A 287 -6.18 8.48 -6.75
CA PRO A 287 -7.28 9.26 -7.28
C PRO A 287 -8.55 8.40 -7.37
N ASN A 288 -9.69 8.97 -6.96
CA ASN A 288 -10.94 8.22 -6.84
C ASN A 288 -12.18 8.95 -7.37
N HIS A 289 -12.02 9.95 -8.23
CA HIS A 289 -13.13 10.75 -8.77
C HIS A 289 -13.16 10.75 -10.29
N ASP A 290 -14.35 10.88 -10.88
CA ASP A 290 -14.60 10.95 -12.32
C ASP A 290 -13.85 9.87 -13.12
N ALA A 291 -13.07 10.24 -14.12
CA ALA A 291 -12.30 9.32 -14.94
C ALA A 291 -11.24 8.51 -14.15
N PHE A 292 -10.86 8.96 -12.97
CA PHE A 292 -9.89 8.29 -12.10
C PHE A 292 -10.53 7.29 -11.14
N PHE A 293 -11.85 7.28 -11.00
CA PHE A 293 -12.55 6.36 -10.09
C PHE A 293 -12.16 4.89 -10.29
N PRO A 294 -11.99 4.37 -11.52
CA PRO A 294 -11.55 2.98 -11.72
C PRO A 294 -10.16 2.65 -11.21
N THR A 295 -9.39 3.64 -10.73
CA THR A 295 -8.05 3.41 -10.16
C THR A 295 -8.13 2.69 -8.81
N CYS A 296 -9.15 2.98 -7.98
CA CYS A 296 -9.32 2.32 -6.68
C CYS A 296 -9.44 0.81 -6.83
N GLY A 297 -8.47 0.05 -6.28
CA GLY A 297 -8.38 -1.40 -6.39
C GLY A 297 -7.74 -1.90 -7.70
N PHE A 298 -7.39 -1.00 -8.63
CA PHE A 298 -6.76 -1.29 -9.92
C PHE A 298 -5.52 -0.40 -10.18
N GLU A 299 -4.83 -0.03 -9.13
CA GLU A 299 -3.68 0.91 -9.17
C GLU A 299 -2.54 0.42 -10.07
N TRP A 300 -2.48 -0.88 -10.34
CA TRP A 300 -1.55 -1.41 -11.33
C TRP A 300 -1.84 -0.90 -12.74
N GLY A 301 -3.11 -0.74 -13.14
CA GLY A 301 -3.45 -0.53 -14.54
C GLY A 301 -2.77 -1.60 -15.42
N PRO A 302 -2.13 -1.22 -16.55
CA PRO A 302 -1.38 -2.15 -17.41
C PRO A 302 0.08 -2.36 -16.97
N ASN A 303 0.49 -1.91 -15.76
CA ASN A 303 1.91 -1.73 -15.44
C ASN A 303 2.52 -2.88 -14.61
N PHE A 304 1.75 -3.89 -14.17
CA PHE A 304 2.28 -4.95 -13.32
C PHE A 304 3.48 -5.66 -13.94
N ASP A 305 3.36 -6.13 -15.19
CA ASP A 305 4.40 -6.92 -15.85
C ASP A 305 5.70 -6.09 -16.05
N ASN A 306 5.57 -4.82 -16.45
CA ASN A 306 6.70 -3.92 -16.59
C ASN A 306 7.37 -3.61 -15.24
N THR A 307 6.57 -3.42 -14.19
CA THR A 307 7.08 -3.19 -12.83
C THR A 307 7.76 -4.44 -12.27
N LYS A 308 7.19 -5.62 -12.52
CA LYS A 308 7.78 -6.89 -12.10
C LYS A 308 9.12 -7.13 -12.80
N LYS A 309 9.20 -6.85 -14.12
CA LYS A 309 10.45 -6.91 -14.87
C LYS A 309 11.52 -5.98 -14.28
N LEU A 310 11.16 -4.73 -13.99
CA LEU A 310 12.05 -3.78 -13.34
C LEU A 310 12.49 -4.26 -11.94
N ALA A 311 11.57 -4.84 -11.17
CA ALA A 311 11.87 -5.40 -9.86
C ALA A 311 12.92 -6.53 -9.95
N ASP A 312 12.77 -7.41 -10.95
CA ASP A 312 13.71 -8.50 -11.20
C ASP A 312 15.09 -7.97 -11.63
N GLU A 313 15.14 -6.94 -12.49
CA GLU A 313 16.37 -6.25 -12.89
C GLU A 313 17.10 -5.60 -11.71
N LEU A 314 16.33 -5.06 -10.74
CA LEU A 314 16.86 -4.45 -9.52
C LEU A 314 17.15 -5.47 -8.41
N GLY A 315 16.86 -6.76 -8.63
CA GLY A 315 17.08 -7.82 -7.65
C GLY A 315 16.16 -7.78 -6.42
N LEU A 316 14.95 -7.23 -6.56
CA LEU A 316 13.99 -7.19 -5.45
C LEU A 316 13.44 -8.59 -5.14
N THR A 317 13.41 -8.94 -3.85
CA THR A 317 12.93 -10.23 -3.36
C THR A 317 11.62 -10.15 -2.58
N VAL A 318 11.14 -8.94 -2.30
CA VAL A 318 9.88 -8.71 -1.58
C VAL A 318 8.67 -9.20 -2.37
N PRO A 319 7.60 -9.64 -1.70
CA PRO A 319 6.43 -10.19 -2.38
C PRO A 319 5.73 -9.15 -3.27
N MET A 320 5.49 -9.51 -4.52
CA MET A 320 4.71 -8.75 -5.49
C MET A 320 3.55 -9.61 -6.02
N SER A 321 2.41 -9.00 -6.27
CA SER A 321 1.23 -9.69 -6.79
C SER A 321 0.40 -8.80 -7.70
N ALA A 322 0.02 -9.32 -8.87
CA ALA A 322 -0.91 -8.64 -9.77
C ALA A 322 -2.32 -8.44 -9.19
N TYR A 323 -2.65 -9.18 -8.12
CA TYR A 323 -3.97 -9.15 -7.48
C TYR A 323 -4.02 -8.27 -6.22
N LYS A 324 -2.90 -7.64 -5.86
CA LYS A 324 -2.80 -6.73 -4.70
C LYS A 324 -2.25 -5.41 -5.17
N SER A 325 -3.03 -4.36 -5.00
CA SER A 325 -2.67 -3.00 -5.39
C SER A 325 -1.41 -2.50 -4.70
N PRO A 326 -0.51 -1.81 -5.40
CA PRO A 326 0.63 -1.16 -4.77
C PRO A 326 0.18 0.10 -4.02
N VAL A 327 0.81 0.40 -2.89
CA VAL A 327 0.67 1.70 -2.21
C VAL A 327 1.65 2.67 -2.86
N ALA A 328 1.37 3.03 -4.11
CA ALA A 328 2.25 3.82 -4.96
C ALA A 328 1.85 5.29 -5.01
N PRO A 329 2.83 6.20 -5.18
CA PRO A 329 2.57 7.64 -5.32
C PRO A 329 2.03 7.97 -6.71
N LEU A 330 0.75 7.60 -6.99
CA LEU A 330 0.12 7.87 -8.26
C LEU A 330 0.02 9.37 -8.52
N GLY A 331 0.71 9.83 -9.54
CA GLY A 331 0.95 11.24 -9.83
C GLY A 331 2.35 11.72 -9.44
N THR A 332 3.21 10.80 -8.97
CA THR A 332 4.65 10.98 -8.71
C THR A 332 5.00 12.17 -7.82
N MET A 333 4.17 12.41 -6.76
CA MET A 333 4.46 13.38 -5.70
C MET A 333 4.41 12.66 -4.36
N PHE A 334 5.50 12.74 -3.57
CA PHE A 334 5.63 11.96 -2.34
C PHE A 334 6.79 12.42 -1.47
N TRP A 335 6.76 12.03 -0.20
CA TRP A 335 7.87 12.14 0.73
C TRP A 335 8.58 10.82 0.90
N PHE A 336 9.89 10.83 1.05
CA PHE A 336 10.66 9.60 1.24
C PHE A 336 11.96 9.82 2.02
N ARG A 337 12.48 8.71 2.57
CA ARG A 337 13.86 8.64 3.04
C ARG A 337 14.77 8.22 1.90
N PRO A 338 15.81 9.00 1.53
CA PRO A 338 16.77 8.57 0.51
C PRO A 338 17.39 7.21 0.79
N LYS A 339 17.71 6.90 2.05
CA LYS A 339 18.21 5.56 2.44
C LYS A 339 17.25 4.43 2.09
N ALA A 340 15.93 4.65 2.18
CA ALA A 340 14.93 3.67 1.79
C ALA A 340 14.84 3.48 0.27
N MET A 341 15.32 4.42 -0.51
CA MET A 341 15.37 4.35 -1.99
C MET A 341 16.69 3.78 -2.51
N GLN A 342 17.64 3.43 -1.65
CA GLN A 342 18.95 2.94 -2.05
C GLN A 342 18.91 1.80 -3.08
N PRO A 343 18.00 0.79 -3.00
CA PRO A 343 17.93 -0.25 -4.03
C PRO A 343 17.62 0.28 -5.45
N LEU A 344 16.87 1.38 -5.55
CA LEU A 344 16.58 2.03 -6.83
C LEU A 344 17.80 2.80 -7.37
N TYR A 345 18.51 3.52 -6.50
CA TYR A 345 19.71 4.27 -6.85
C TYR A 345 20.96 3.39 -7.03
N ALA A 346 20.92 2.13 -6.62
CA ALA A 346 21.98 1.16 -6.90
C ALA A 346 22.15 0.89 -8.40
N LYS A 347 21.08 1.05 -9.19
CA LYS A 347 21.20 1.23 -10.63
C LYS A 347 21.59 2.68 -10.91
N ASP A 348 22.78 2.92 -11.41
CA ASP A 348 23.27 4.25 -11.76
C ASP A 348 22.53 4.78 -12.99
N TRP A 349 21.35 5.36 -12.76
CA TRP A 349 20.45 5.84 -13.79
C TRP A 349 21.07 6.95 -14.62
N GLU A 350 20.87 6.84 -15.96
CA GLU A 350 21.24 7.86 -16.94
C GLU A 350 20.02 8.25 -17.80
N TYR A 351 20.06 9.42 -18.44
CA TYR A 351 18.95 9.84 -19.33
C TYR A 351 18.65 8.82 -20.43
N ASN A 352 19.67 8.12 -20.94
CA ASN A 352 19.51 7.10 -21.97
C ASN A 352 18.76 5.85 -21.53
N ASP A 353 18.60 5.60 -20.23
CA ASP A 353 17.76 4.52 -19.70
C ASP A 353 16.26 4.77 -19.93
N PHE A 354 15.88 6.03 -20.09
CA PHE A 354 14.48 6.40 -20.30
C PHE A 354 14.13 6.44 -21.79
N PRO A 355 12.87 6.11 -22.16
CA PRO A 355 12.41 6.22 -23.54
C PRO A 355 12.45 7.69 -24.00
N PRO A 356 12.69 7.96 -25.31
CA PRO A 356 12.62 9.30 -25.87
C PRO A 356 11.17 9.84 -25.86
N GLU A 357 11.02 11.18 -25.82
CA GLU A 357 9.72 11.81 -25.99
C GLU A 357 9.29 11.83 -27.48
N PRO A 358 7.98 11.74 -27.79
CA PRO A 358 6.85 11.64 -26.84
C PRO A 358 6.65 10.22 -26.31
N ASN A 359 6.47 10.13 -24.99
CA ASN A 359 6.15 8.86 -24.32
C ASN A 359 4.65 8.57 -24.35
N GLY A 360 4.29 7.28 -24.20
CA GLY A 360 2.92 6.82 -24.02
C GLY A 360 2.23 7.44 -22.81
N ILE A 361 0.89 7.38 -22.82
CA ILE A 361 0.05 7.90 -21.72
C ILE A 361 0.13 6.98 -20.49
N ASP A 362 0.28 5.67 -20.70
CA ASP A 362 0.41 4.63 -19.65
C ASP A 362 1.22 3.44 -20.19
N GLY A 363 1.58 2.48 -19.32
CA GLY A 363 2.28 1.26 -19.71
C GLY A 363 3.78 1.44 -20.03
N SER A 364 4.40 2.57 -19.69
CA SER A 364 5.82 2.84 -19.94
C SER A 364 6.71 2.52 -18.72
N LEU A 365 8.03 2.57 -18.92
CA LEU A 365 9.02 2.48 -17.85
C LEU A 365 8.78 3.51 -16.75
N LEU A 366 8.34 4.74 -17.11
CA LEU A 366 8.08 5.78 -16.13
C LEU A 366 6.94 5.39 -15.17
N HIS A 367 5.88 4.77 -15.70
CA HIS A 367 4.76 4.26 -14.90
C HIS A 367 5.14 3.01 -14.09
N ALA A 368 6.07 2.19 -14.59
CA ALA A 368 6.63 1.09 -13.81
C ALA A 368 7.45 1.61 -12.61
N ILE A 369 8.25 2.69 -12.82
CA ILE A 369 9.01 3.35 -11.75
C ILE A 369 8.07 3.98 -10.71
N GLU A 370 6.99 4.62 -11.14
CA GLU A 370 5.98 5.17 -10.22
C GLU A 370 5.42 4.08 -9.27
N ARG A 371 5.21 2.87 -9.78
CA ARG A 371 4.60 1.77 -9.02
C ARG A 371 5.59 0.92 -8.24
N ILE A 372 6.88 1.03 -8.54
CA ILE A 372 7.90 0.22 -7.84
C ILE A 372 8.34 0.83 -6.51
N TYR A 373 8.19 2.14 -6.29
CA TYR A 373 8.67 2.83 -5.09
C TYR A 373 8.32 2.13 -3.77
N PRO A 374 7.06 1.67 -3.52
CA PRO A 374 6.74 1.00 -2.27
C PRO A 374 7.47 -0.34 -2.08
N PHE A 375 7.81 -1.05 -3.16
CA PHE A 375 8.58 -2.28 -3.10
C PHE A 375 10.07 -2.01 -2.88
N ILE A 376 10.58 -0.91 -3.41
CA ILE A 376 11.95 -0.43 -3.16
C ILE A 376 12.15 -0.15 -1.67
N VAL A 377 11.25 0.64 -1.06
CA VAL A 377 11.37 0.95 0.37
C VAL A 377 11.17 -0.29 1.23
N GLN A 378 10.28 -1.20 0.83
CA GLN A 378 10.08 -2.48 1.50
C GLN A 378 11.35 -3.35 1.46
N GLN A 379 12.02 -3.45 0.30
CA GLN A 379 13.30 -4.16 0.15
C GLN A 379 14.39 -3.58 1.05
N ALA A 380 14.38 -2.28 1.27
CA ALA A 380 15.31 -1.60 2.16
C ALA A 380 14.92 -1.70 3.66
N GLY A 381 13.85 -2.43 4.01
CA GLY A 381 13.40 -2.63 5.39
C GLY A 381 12.53 -1.51 5.95
N TYR A 382 11.89 -0.72 5.08
CA TYR A 382 10.97 0.35 5.44
C TYR A 382 9.56 0.06 4.93
N TYR A 383 8.55 0.69 5.53
CA TYR A 383 7.18 0.58 5.04
C TYR A 383 6.72 1.83 4.31
N PRO A 384 5.85 1.68 3.29
CA PRO A 384 5.12 2.78 2.69
C PRO A 384 3.87 3.09 3.50
N ALA A 385 3.38 4.33 3.42
CA ALA A 385 2.14 4.76 4.04
C ALA A 385 1.46 5.85 3.22
N VAL A 386 0.19 6.13 3.55
CA VAL A 386 -0.61 7.20 2.92
C VAL A 386 -0.66 8.41 3.86
N ALA A 387 -0.60 9.62 3.30
CA ALA A 387 -0.78 10.86 4.03
C ALA A 387 -1.96 11.67 3.48
N MET A 388 -2.71 12.29 4.38
CA MET A 388 -3.74 13.27 4.04
C MET A 388 -3.75 14.42 5.04
N THR A 389 -4.08 15.63 4.55
CA THR A 389 -4.54 16.67 5.46
C THR A 389 -5.90 16.28 6.06
N GLU A 390 -6.23 16.82 7.23
CA GLU A 390 -7.54 16.58 7.85
C GLU A 390 -8.70 17.07 6.97
N GLU A 391 -8.51 18.17 6.24
CA GLU A 391 -9.49 18.71 5.30
C GLU A 391 -9.69 17.78 4.11
N PHE A 392 -8.59 17.28 3.53
CA PHE A 392 -8.69 16.35 2.39
C PHE A 392 -9.26 15.01 2.81
N ALA A 393 -8.90 14.50 4.00
CA ALA A 393 -9.45 13.26 4.54
C ALA A 393 -10.98 13.32 4.70
N ALA A 394 -11.52 14.49 5.08
CA ALA A 394 -12.97 14.69 5.15
C ALA A 394 -13.63 14.61 3.75
N ILE A 395 -13.00 15.20 2.72
CA ILE A 395 -13.45 15.10 1.32
C ILE A 395 -13.40 13.64 0.87
N GLU A 396 -12.27 12.97 1.10
CA GLU A 396 -12.01 11.58 0.70
C GLU A 396 -13.02 10.62 1.34
N TYR A 397 -13.27 10.76 2.63
CA TYR A 397 -14.26 9.96 3.35
C TYR A 397 -15.65 10.11 2.73
N GLN A 398 -16.09 11.34 2.42
CA GLN A 398 -17.40 11.59 1.82
C GLN A 398 -17.50 11.03 0.41
N ASN A 399 -16.45 11.13 -0.40
CA ASN A 399 -16.40 10.56 -1.73
C ASN A 399 -16.52 9.03 -1.70
N LEU A 400 -15.67 8.37 -0.91
CA LEU A 400 -15.71 6.91 -0.73
C LEU A 400 -17.05 6.45 -0.15
N HIS A 401 -17.59 7.16 0.84
CA HIS A 401 -18.90 6.87 1.42
C HIS A 401 -20.01 6.98 0.38
N HIS A 402 -19.99 8.02 -0.46
CA HIS A 402 -20.95 8.19 -1.56
C HIS A 402 -20.93 6.99 -2.53
N TYR A 403 -19.74 6.56 -2.95
CA TYR A 403 -19.59 5.41 -3.85
C TYR A 403 -20.05 4.11 -3.19
N VAL A 404 -19.65 3.87 -1.95
CA VAL A 404 -20.10 2.68 -1.19
C VAL A 404 -21.60 2.65 -1.02
N GLN A 405 -22.24 3.79 -0.72
CA GLN A 405 -23.71 3.88 -0.67
C GLN A 405 -24.35 3.56 -2.02
N GLY A 406 -23.77 4.06 -3.13
CA GLY A 406 -24.24 3.76 -4.47
C GLY A 406 -24.19 2.26 -4.78
N TYR A 407 -23.06 1.64 -4.52
CA TYR A 407 -22.89 0.19 -4.68
C TYR A 407 -23.87 -0.60 -3.83
N ASN A 408 -23.99 -0.26 -2.53
CA ASN A 408 -24.90 -0.97 -1.62
C ASN A 408 -26.36 -0.85 -2.07
N ARG A 409 -26.80 0.29 -2.58
CA ARG A 409 -28.17 0.44 -3.15
C ARG A 409 -28.41 -0.51 -4.30
N VAL A 410 -27.46 -0.60 -5.23
CA VAL A 410 -27.57 -1.53 -6.37
C VAL A 410 -27.57 -2.98 -5.90
N MET A 411 -26.73 -3.31 -4.95
CA MET A 411 -26.54 -4.67 -4.43
C MET A 411 -27.75 -5.15 -3.64
N VAL A 412 -28.19 -4.35 -2.66
CA VAL A 412 -29.36 -4.67 -1.80
C VAL A 412 -30.64 -4.64 -2.63
N GLY A 413 -30.79 -3.65 -3.52
CA GLY A 413 -31.94 -3.55 -4.43
C GLY A 413 -32.10 -4.75 -5.36
N ASN A 414 -31.02 -5.46 -5.67
CA ASN A 414 -31.03 -6.70 -6.44
C ASN A 414 -31.09 -7.99 -5.57
N GLY A 415 -31.43 -7.89 -4.29
CA GLY A 415 -31.62 -9.03 -3.40
C GLY A 415 -30.35 -9.66 -2.84
N VAL A 416 -29.21 -8.97 -2.92
CA VAL A 416 -27.90 -9.50 -2.52
C VAL A 416 -27.54 -9.15 -1.05
N GLY A 417 -28.40 -8.44 -0.32
CA GLY A 417 -28.15 -7.83 0.99
C GLY A 417 -27.35 -8.64 2.00
N PRO A 418 -27.90 -9.65 2.67
CA PRO A 418 -27.17 -10.32 3.76
C PRO A 418 -26.00 -11.19 3.30
N TYR A 419 -25.85 -11.39 2.00
CA TYR A 419 -24.82 -12.24 1.39
C TYR A 419 -23.68 -11.44 0.73
N TYR A 420 -23.56 -10.13 1.05
CA TYR A 420 -22.50 -9.25 0.54
C TYR A 420 -21.11 -9.91 0.54
N LYS A 421 -20.80 -10.62 1.61
CA LYS A 421 -19.55 -11.33 1.82
C LYS A 421 -19.34 -12.51 0.88
N GLN A 422 -20.37 -13.34 0.75
CA GLN A 422 -20.34 -14.46 -0.21
C GLN A 422 -20.17 -13.93 -1.62
N MET A 423 -20.84 -12.81 -1.94
CA MET A 423 -20.75 -12.19 -3.24
C MET A 423 -19.39 -11.55 -3.50
N MET A 424 -18.77 -10.87 -2.53
CA MET A 424 -17.40 -10.36 -2.68
C MET A 424 -16.41 -11.50 -2.91
N GLY A 425 -16.56 -12.63 -2.20
CA GLY A 425 -15.78 -13.83 -2.44
C GLY A 425 -16.01 -14.41 -3.84
N GLU A 426 -17.27 -14.46 -4.30
CA GLU A 426 -17.62 -14.92 -5.63
C GLU A 426 -17.16 -13.95 -6.73
N MET A 427 -17.24 -12.63 -6.50
CA MET A 427 -16.71 -11.62 -7.43
C MET A 427 -15.19 -11.68 -7.53
N ASN A 428 -14.46 -11.80 -6.42
CA ASN A 428 -13.02 -12.02 -6.44
C ASN A 428 -12.65 -13.32 -7.16
N TYR A 429 -13.36 -14.41 -6.89
CA TYR A 429 -13.18 -15.66 -7.61
C TYR A 429 -13.46 -15.51 -9.11
N ILE A 430 -14.53 -14.80 -9.49
CA ILE A 430 -14.87 -14.52 -10.88
C ILE A 430 -13.82 -13.66 -11.55
N MET A 431 -13.31 -12.62 -10.89
CA MET A 431 -12.23 -11.76 -11.41
C MET A 431 -10.95 -12.55 -11.67
N VAL A 432 -10.51 -13.34 -10.71
CA VAL A 432 -9.33 -14.21 -10.85
C VAL A 432 -9.51 -15.22 -11.99
N MET A 433 -10.72 -15.77 -12.14
CA MET A 433 -11.01 -16.75 -13.20
C MET A 433 -11.30 -16.15 -14.56
N GLN A 434 -11.76 -14.87 -14.64
CA GLN A 434 -12.03 -14.19 -15.92
C GLN A 434 -10.77 -13.95 -16.76
N HIS A 435 -9.59 -13.89 -16.13
CA HIS A 435 -8.31 -13.80 -16.84
C HIS A 435 -7.83 -15.15 -17.41
N SER A 436 -8.53 -16.26 -17.12
CA SER A 436 -8.23 -17.56 -17.71
C SER A 436 -8.97 -17.73 -19.04
N CYS A 437 -8.25 -17.80 -20.17
CA CYS A 437 -8.84 -18.16 -21.48
C CYS A 437 -9.71 -19.41 -21.41
N LYS A 438 -9.31 -20.39 -20.60
CA LYS A 438 -10.05 -21.64 -20.36
C LYS A 438 -11.42 -21.40 -19.70
N TYR A 439 -11.52 -20.41 -18.80
CA TYR A 439 -12.79 -20.03 -18.19
C TYR A 439 -13.71 -19.29 -19.18
N LEU A 440 -13.18 -18.36 -19.95
CA LEU A 440 -13.92 -17.62 -20.96
C LEU A 440 -14.49 -18.55 -22.03
N ILE A 441 -13.71 -19.49 -22.52
CA ILE A 441 -14.14 -20.53 -23.48
C ILE A 441 -15.24 -21.40 -22.86
N LYS A 442 -15.09 -21.89 -21.64
CA LYS A 442 -16.13 -22.66 -20.94
C LYS A 442 -17.42 -21.88 -20.74
N LYS A 443 -17.30 -20.59 -20.39
CA LYS A 443 -18.46 -19.69 -20.21
C LYS A 443 -19.19 -19.43 -21.54
N LEU A 444 -18.43 -19.23 -22.62
CA LEU A 444 -18.97 -19.05 -23.97
C LEU A 444 -19.73 -20.30 -24.44
N ILE A 445 -19.10 -21.46 -24.35
CA ILE A 445 -19.73 -22.77 -24.70
C ILE A 445 -21.00 -22.99 -23.88
N LYS A 446 -20.96 -22.74 -22.56
CA LYS A 446 -22.14 -22.90 -21.70
C LYS A 446 -23.27 -21.95 -22.07
N ASN A 447 -22.98 -20.72 -22.48
CA ASN A 447 -23.98 -19.75 -22.90
C ASN A 447 -24.59 -20.12 -24.27
N ILE A 448 -23.77 -20.61 -25.19
CA ILE A 448 -24.24 -21.13 -26.50
C ILE A 448 -25.15 -22.34 -26.28
N LEU A 449 -24.73 -23.29 -25.46
CA LEU A 449 -25.53 -24.51 -25.16
C LEU A 449 -26.88 -24.15 -24.50
N LYS A 450 -26.93 -23.18 -23.62
CA LYS A 450 -28.17 -22.67 -23.01
C LYS A 450 -29.14 -22.03 -24.01
N LYS A 451 -28.62 -21.44 -25.08
CA LYS A 451 -29.46 -20.83 -26.14
C LYS A 451 -29.98 -21.87 -27.11
N ILE A 452 -29.29 -23.00 -27.29
CA ILE A 452 -29.62 -24.04 -28.25
C ILE A 452 -30.48 -25.15 -27.63
N PHE A 453 -30.26 -25.49 -26.35
CA PHE A 453 -30.90 -26.62 -25.69
C PHE A 453 -31.77 -26.19 -24.49
N PRO A 454 -32.92 -26.81 -24.27
CA PRO A 454 -33.74 -26.60 -23.08
C PRO A 454 -32.98 -26.92 -21.78
N LEU A 455 -33.31 -26.21 -20.72
CA LEU A 455 -32.63 -26.37 -19.42
C LEU A 455 -32.74 -27.78 -18.83
N SER A 456 -33.85 -28.48 -19.12
CA SER A 456 -34.10 -29.86 -18.73
C SER A 456 -33.11 -30.84 -19.38
N PHE A 457 -32.81 -30.66 -20.67
CA PHE A 457 -31.84 -31.46 -21.41
C PHE A 457 -30.42 -31.28 -20.86
N LEU A 458 -29.99 -30.02 -20.60
CA LEU A 458 -28.68 -29.73 -20.07
C LEU A 458 -28.47 -30.28 -18.63
N LYS A 459 -29.55 -30.30 -17.82
CA LYS A 459 -29.53 -30.95 -16.50
C LYS A 459 -29.40 -32.50 -16.61
N ALA A 460 -30.04 -33.10 -17.58
CA ALA A 460 -29.96 -34.55 -17.82
C ALA A 460 -28.55 -35.00 -18.27
N VAL A 461 -27.93 -34.26 -19.19
CA VAL A 461 -26.56 -34.50 -19.66
C VAL A 461 -25.56 -34.34 -18.50
N LYS A 462 -25.69 -33.29 -17.69
CA LYS A 462 -24.81 -33.06 -16.51
C LYS A 462 -24.92 -34.19 -15.47
N LYS A 463 -26.12 -34.79 -15.32
CA LYS A 463 -26.35 -35.92 -14.41
C LYS A 463 -25.73 -37.23 -14.93
N LYS A 464 -25.67 -37.37 -16.26
CA LYS A 464 -25.08 -38.55 -16.93
C LYS A 464 -23.54 -38.53 -16.84
N VAL A 465 -22.93 -37.38 -17.16
CA VAL A 465 -21.46 -37.18 -17.07
C VAL A 465 -20.95 -37.37 -15.63
N LYS A 466 -21.67 -36.90 -14.62
CA LYS A 466 -21.30 -37.10 -13.20
C LYS A 466 -21.44 -38.55 -12.72
N LYS A 467 -22.12 -39.41 -13.48
CA LYS A 467 -22.25 -40.88 -13.17
C LYS A 467 -21.12 -41.72 -13.79
N GLU A 468 -20.47 -41.16 -14.82
CA GLU A 468 -19.35 -41.85 -15.52
C GLU A 468 -17.99 -41.53 -14.87
N ASP A 469 -17.92 -40.45 -14.04
CA ASP A 469 -16.73 -40.06 -13.28
C ASP A 469 -16.68 -40.63 -11.83
N LYS A 470 -17.57 -41.55 -11.50
CA LYS A 470 -17.58 -42.35 -10.26
C LYS A 470 -17.35 -43.83 -10.57
#